data_76da7bf363f222fc6a89a43d61b1cd6f
#
_entry.id   76da7bf363f222fc6a89a43d61b1cd6f
#
_cell.length_a   1.000
_cell.length_b   1.000
_cell.length_c   1.000
_cell.angle_alpha   90.00
_cell.angle_beta   90.00
_cell.angle_gamma   90.00
#
_symmetry.space_group_name_H-M   'P 1'
#
loop_
_entity.id
_entity.type
_entity.pdbx_description
1 polymer ?
#
loop_
_entity_poly.entity_id
_entity_poly.type
_entity_poly.pdbx_seq_one_letter_code
_entity_poly.pdbx_strand_id
1 'polypeptide(L)'
;MSPTVAACQMAVDDLDVESNLETVEARVEALPDRVDVACFPEQALSGFVPDDRIASAAIERDGPELDRLGEAAEAADLDVLVGYVEDDDALYNAAAYLRGDGRRAVYRKRHLWGGERGLLEPGDSVVTIETPLGRTGLLTCYDLNFVAESATLVDKRVDALLVVGAWPATHSDNWRLLVRARALDGVRWAVGTGRTGRRDVDGAPVTDYAGQSLVARPDGGIRAELDTDERDLVVDLEADVLERQRNLVGVFD
;
A
#
# COMPACT_ATOMS: atom_id res chain seq x y z
N MET A 1 -22.45 5.83 -6.79
CA MET A 1 -22.16 5.54 -5.37
C MET A 1 -20.73 5.99 -5.14
N SER A 2 -20.35 6.37 -3.93
CA SER A 2 -18.96 6.66 -3.60
C SER A 2 -18.19 5.35 -3.53
N PRO A 3 -16.97 5.26 -4.09
CA PRO A 3 -16.16 4.06 -3.95
C PRO A 3 -15.70 3.87 -2.50
N THR A 4 -15.55 2.61 -2.11
CA THR A 4 -15.17 2.20 -0.75
C THR A 4 -13.81 1.52 -0.77
N VAL A 5 -12.90 1.97 0.11
CA VAL A 5 -11.57 1.38 0.29
C VAL A 5 -11.47 0.73 1.67
N ALA A 6 -10.76 -0.40 1.74
CA ALA A 6 -10.33 -1.02 2.98
C ALA A 6 -8.80 -0.91 3.12
N ALA A 7 -8.32 -0.29 4.20
CA ALA A 7 -6.92 -0.38 4.60
C ALA A 7 -6.78 -1.48 5.65
N CYS A 8 -6.26 -2.63 5.22
CA CYS A 8 -6.18 -3.87 6.00
C CYS A 8 -4.88 -3.91 6.80
N GLN A 9 -4.88 -3.29 7.99
CA GLN A 9 -3.73 -3.26 8.87
C GLN A 9 -3.48 -4.64 9.48
N MET A 10 -2.29 -5.21 9.26
CA MET A 10 -1.94 -6.54 9.76
C MET A 10 -0.50 -6.65 10.26
N ALA A 11 -0.28 -7.58 11.18
CA ALA A 11 1.04 -8.13 11.43
C ALA A 11 1.43 -9.07 10.27
N VAL A 12 2.71 -9.31 10.12
CA VAL A 12 3.25 -10.13 9.02
C VAL A 12 4.24 -11.12 9.60
N ASP A 13 4.11 -12.38 9.25
CA ASP A 13 5.05 -13.43 9.59
C ASP A 13 6.24 -13.36 8.62
N ASP A 14 7.37 -12.85 9.12
CA ASP A 14 8.53 -12.61 8.26
C ASP A 14 9.09 -13.94 7.71
N LEU A 15 9.24 -14.01 6.38
CA LEU A 15 9.71 -15.17 5.60
C LEU A 15 8.69 -16.33 5.49
N ASP A 16 7.47 -16.19 5.96
CA ASP A 16 6.41 -17.20 5.82
C ASP A 16 5.34 -16.75 4.83
N VAL A 17 5.63 -16.95 3.54
CA VAL A 17 4.76 -16.51 2.44
C VAL A 17 3.39 -17.20 2.50
N GLU A 18 3.34 -18.49 2.81
CA GLU A 18 2.09 -19.24 2.82
C GLU A 18 1.15 -18.77 3.93
N SER A 19 1.66 -18.62 5.17
CA SER A 19 0.88 -18.10 6.30
C SER A 19 0.33 -16.69 6.02
N ASN A 20 1.16 -15.83 5.45
CA ASN A 20 0.75 -14.47 5.09
C ASN A 20 -0.31 -14.45 3.98
N LEU A 21 -0.14 -15.28 2.95
CA LEU A 21 -1.08 -15.40 1.84
C LEU A 21 -2.44 -15.90 2.32
N GLU A 22 -2.48 -16.97 3.14
CA GLU A 22 -3.71 -17.47 3.76
C GLU A 22 -4.41 -16.38 4.60
N THR A 23 -3.63 -15.57 5.34
CA THR A 23 -4.17 -14.46 6.14
C THR A 23 -4.77 -13.38 5.24
N VAL A 24 -4.11 -13.00 4.15
CA VAL A 24 -4.60 -12.00 3.20
C VAL A 24 -5.87 -12.50 2.50
N GLU A 25 -5.89 -13.74 2.01
CA GLU A 25 -7.05 -14.37 1.37
C GLU A 25 -8.27 -14.39 2.32
N ALA A 26 -8.08 -14.86 3.55
CA ALA A 26 -9.15 -14.91 4.56
C ALA A 26 -9.71 -13.50 4.88
N ARG A 27 -8.86 -12.48 4.88
CA ARG A 27 -9.30 -11.09 5.10
C ARG A 27 -10.06 -10.55 3.89
N VAL A 28 -9.61 -10.83 2.67
CA VAL A 28 -10.33 -10.46 1.42
C VAL A 28 -11.74 -11.06 1.45
N GLU A 29 -11.86 -12.35 1.78
CA GLU A 29 -13.15 -13.05 1.88
C GLU A 29 -14.08 -12.47 2.97
N ALA A 30 -13.50 -11.97 4.07
CA ALA A 30 -14.27 -11.45 5.21
C ALA A 30 -14.67 -9.97 5.07
N LEU A 31 -14.14 -9.25 4.07
CA LEU A 31 -14.50 -7.85 3.83
C LEU A 31 -15.98 -7.69 3.46
N PRO A 32 -16.62 -6.57 3.83
CA PRO A 32 -17.98 -6.28 3.38
C PRO A 32 -18.10 -6.16 1.85
N ASP A 33 -19.16 -6.67 1.25
CA ASP A 33 -19.44 -6.65 -0.21
C ASP A 33 -19.40 -5.26 -0.87
N ARG A 34 -19.44 -4.18 -0.06
CA ARG A 34 -19.36 -2.81 -0.56
C ARG A 34 -17.94 -2.30 -0.78
N VAL A 35 -16.92 -3.09 -0.44
CA VAL A 35 -15.52 -2.70 -0.62
C VAL A 35 -15.13 -2.88 -2.07
N ASP A 36 -14.65 -1.81 -2.70
CA ASP A 36 -14.19 -1.85 -4.09
C ASP A 36 -12.69 -2.13 -4.20
N VAL A 37 -11.91 -1.69 -3.19
CA VAL A 37 -10.43 -1.87 -3.17
C VAL A 37 -9.98 -2.21 -1.76
N ALA A 38 -9.26 -3.32 -1.61
CA ALA A 38 -8.56 -3.71 -0.39
C ALA A 38 -7.06 -3.45 -0.51
N CYS A 39 -6.47 -2.77 0.48
CA CYS A 39 -5.04 -2.45 0.51
C CYS A 39 -4.38 -3.16 1.69
N PHE A 40 -3.33 -3.94 1.42
CA PHE A 40 -2.49 -4.60 2.41
C PHE A 40 -1.13 -3.93 2.52
N PRO A 41 -0.42 -4.06 3.65
CA PRO A 41 0.82 -3.33 3.91
C PRO A 41 1.96 -3.64 2.93
N GLU A 42 3.02 -2.85 3.02
CA GLU A 42 4.33 -3.15 2.42
C GLU A 42 4.83 -4.50 2.92
N GLN A 43 5.32 -5.33 1.97
CA GLN A 43 5.87 -6.66 2.24
C GLN A 43 4.89 -7.60 2.99
N ALA A 44 3.59 -7.42 2.78
CA ALA A 44 2.54 -8.17 3.45
C ALA A 44 2.63 -9.68 3.18
N LEU A 45 3.05 -10.10 1.98
CA LEU A 45 3.17 -11.52 1.65
C LEU A 45 4.52 -12.12 2.08
N SER A 46 5.62 -11.41 1.91
CA SER A 46 6.98 -11.95 2.12
C SER A 46 7.55 -11.68 3.51
N GLY A 47 7.03 -10.66 4.22
CA GLY A 47 7.79 -10.03 5.28
C GLY A 47 9.09 -9.42 4.77
N PHE A 48 10.01 -9.06 5.67
CA PHE A 48 11.34 -8.58 5.30
C PHE A 48 12.36 -8.79 6.43
N VAL A 49 13.46 -9.44 6.09
CA VAL A 49 14.67 -9.45 6.89
C VAL A 49 15.82 -8.81 6.10
N PRO A 50 16.72 -8.03 6.74
CA PRO A 50 17.77 -7.30 6.04
C PRO A 50 19.02 -8.17 5.77
N ASP A 51 18.82 -9.36 5.23
CA ASP A 51 19.89 -10.32 4.86
C ASP A 51 19.42 -11.26 3.73
N ASP A 52 20.32 -12.13 3.25
CA ASP A 52 20.11 -12.97 2.07
C ASP A 52 18.92 -13.97 2.20
N ARG A 53 18.39 -14.19 3.41
CA ARG A 53 17.21 -15.03 3.62
C ARG A 53 15.96 -14.50 2.91
N ILE A 54 15.91 -13.20 2.66
CA ILE A 54 14.75 -12.59 1.97
C ILE A 54 14.53 -13.19 0.58
N ALA A 55 15.58 -13.65 -0.09
CA ALA A 55 15.46 -14.32 -1.38
C ALA A 55 14.59 -15.59 -1.34
N SER A 56 14.51 -16.27 -0.18
CA SER A 56 13.66 -17.46 -0.06
C SER A 56 12.16 -17.16 0.09
N ALA A 57 11.79 -15.90 0.36
CA ALA A 57 10.42 -15.44 0.47
C ALA A 57 10.03 -14.49 -0.68
N ALA A 58 10.90 -14.33 -1.67
CA ALA A 58 10.60 -13.54 -2.85
C ALA A 58 9.64 -14.30 -3.77
N ILE A 59 8.73 -13.56 -4.43
CA ILE A 59 7.62 -14.07 -5.21
C ILE A 59 7.76 -13.55 -6.65
N GLU A 60 7.61 -14.43 -7.63
CA GLU A 60 7.58 -14.02 -9.03
C GLU A 60 6.31 -13.20 -9.34
N ARG A 61 6.45 -12.18 -10.20
CA ARG A 61 5.31 -11.32 -10.62
C ARG A 61 4.12 -12.11 -11.17
N ASP A 62 4.40 -13.17 -11.94
CA ASP A 62 3.41 -14.06 -12.54
C ASP A 62 3.43 -15.43 -11.84
N GLY A 63 3.77 -15.45 -10.53
CA GLY A 63 3.82 -16.63 -9.70
C GLY A 63 2.46 -17.05 -9.14
N PRO A 64 2.37 -18.29 -8.64
CA PRO A 64 1.12 -18.89 -8.16
C PRO A 64 0.52 -18.15 -6.95
N GLU A 65 1.32 -17.45 -6.14
CA GLU A 65 0.85 -16.71 -4.97
C GLU A 65 -0.02 -15.51 -5.39
N LEU A 66 0.45 -14.75 -6.38
CA LEU A 66 -0.33 -13.62 -6.92
C LEU A 66 -1.50 -14.08 -7.78
N ASP A 67 -1.42 -15.26 -8.42
CA ASP A 67 -2.55 -15.86 -9.13
C ASP A 67 -3.65 -16.26 -8.15
N ARG A 68 -3.31 -16.96 -7.05
CA ARG A 68 -4.27 -17.30 -5.98
C ARG A 68 -4.97 -16.08 -5.40
N LEU A 69 -4.20 -15.04 -5.08
CA LEU A 69 -4.78 -13.81 -4.55
C LEU A 69 -5.65 -13.09 -5.59
N GLY A 70 -5.29 -13.16 -6.87
CA GLY A 70 -6.12 -12.67 -7.97
C GLY A 70 -7.46 -13.40 -8.07
N GLU A 71 -7.47 -14.74 -7.90
CA GLU A 71 -8.69 -15.55 -7.83
C GLU A 71 -9.57 -15.18 -6.62
N ALA A 72 -8.96 -14.92 -5.46
CA ALA A 72 -9.68 -14.46 -4.28
C ALA A 72 -10.31 -13.07 -4.48
N ALA A 73 -9.59 -12.14 -5.13
CA ALA A 73 -10.08 -10.81 -5.49
C ALA A 73 -11.28 -10.90 -6.46
N GLU A 74 -11.18 -11.75 -7.50
CA GLU A 74 -12.28 -12.01 -8.45
C GLU A 74 -13.51 -12.59 -7.73
N ALA A 75 -13.32 -13.57 -6.86
CA ALA A 75 -14.40 -14.20 -6.11
C ALA A 75 -15.12 -13.24 -5.16
N ALA A 76 -14.40 -12.26 -4.61
CA ALA A 76 -14.93 -11.22 -3.72
C ALA A 76 -15.45 -9.97 -4.46
N ASP A 77 -15.34 -9.90 -5.80
CA ASP A 77 -15.70 -8.75 -6.65
C ASP A 77 -15.07 -7.43 -6.19
N LEU A 78 -13.77 -7.46 -5.84
CA LEU A 78 -12.99 -6.28 -5.42
C LEU A 78 -11.58 -6.32 -6.01
N ASP A 79 -10.89 -5.18 -6.00
CA ASP A 79 -9.48 -5.09 -6.35
C ASP A 79 -8.59 -5.18 -5.10
N VAL A 80 -7.39 -5.75 -5.22
CA VAL A 80 -6.44 -5.91 -4.12
C VAL A 80 -5.11 -5.21 -4.42
N LEU A 81 -4.61 -4.38 -3.50
CA LEU A 81 -3.22 -3.90 -3.48
C LEU A 81 -2.47 -4.61 -2.37
N VAL A 82 -1.38 -5.29 -2.69
CA VAL A 82 -0.57 -6.05 -1.72
C VAL A 82 0.92 -5.83 -1.91
N GLY A 83 1.65 -5.59 -0.81
CA GLY A 83 3.11 -5.48 -0.81
C GLY A 83 3.80 -6.84 -0.72
N TYR A 84 4.91 -7.02 -1.44
CA TYR A 84 5.72 -8.24 -1.44
C TYR A 84 7.17 -7.92 -1.86
N VAL A 85 8.06 -8.89 -1.72
CA VAL A 85 9.38 -8.84 -2.37
C VAL A 85 9.28 -9.61 -3.69
N GLU A 86 9.51 -8.91 -4.79
CA GLU A 86 9.45 -9.48 -6.13
C GLU A 86 10.79 -10.12 -6.50
N ASP A 87 10.75 -11.33 -7.08
CA ASP A 87 11.86 -12.01 -7.74
C ASP A 87 11.72 -11.85 -9.26
N ASP A 88 12.70 -11.18 -9.88
CA ASP A 88 12.80 -11.01 -11.34
C ASP A 88 14.30 -11.06 -11.73
N ASP A 89 14.81 -10.14 -12.52
CA ASP A 89 16.25 -9.98 -12.80
C ASP A 89 17.06 -9.58 -11.56
N ALA A 90 16.38 -9.06 -10.54
CA ALA A 90 16.87 -8.78 -9.20
C ALA A 90 15.71 -8.86 -8.21
N LEU A 91 15.99 -8.66 -6.92
CA LEU A 91 14.95 -8.55 -5.90
C LEU A 91 14.46 -7.09 -5.78
N TYR A 92 13.14 -6.90 -5.70
CA TYR A 92 12.51 -5.59 -5.59
C TYR A 92 11.51 -5.55 -4.44
N ASN A 93 11.43 -4.43 -3.74
CA ASN A 93 10.26 -4.15 -2.89
C ASN A 93 9.13 -3.69 -3.80
N ALA A 94 8.11 -4.49 -3.96
CA ALA A 94 7.03 -4.30 -4.92
C ALA A 94 5.65 -4.23 -4.27
N ALA A 95 4.71 -3.62 -4.96
CA ALA A 95 3.29 -3.65 -4.65
C ALA A 95 2.51 -4.06 -5.91
N ALA A 96 1.79 -5.17 -5.82
CA ALA A 96 0.91 -5.66 -6.88
C ALA A 96 -0.51 -5.14 -6.68
N TYR A 97 -1.07 -4.54 -7.71
CA TYR A 97 -2.49 -4.22 -7.80
C TYR A 97 -3.16 -5.28 -8.68
N LEU A 98 -3.96 -6.11 -8.07
CA LEU A 98 -4.70 -7.21 -8.68
C LEU A 98 -6.15 -6.79 -8.86
N ARG A 99 -6.66 -6.90 -10.08
CA ARG A 99 -8.05 -6.55 -10.39
C ARG A 99 -8.93 -7.78 -10.36
N GLY A 100 -10.17 -7.61 -9.93
CA GLY A 100 -11.19 -8.64 -10.03
C GLY A 100 -11.48 -9.15 -11.46
N ASP A 101 -10.93 -8.50 -12.50
CA ASP A 101 -10.99 -8.96 -13.92
C ASP A 101 -9.74 -9.73 -14.38
N GLY A 102 -8.85 -10.09 -13.46
CA GLY A 102 -7.61 -10.85 -13.73
C GLY A 102 -6.44 -10.02 -14.25
N ARG A 103 -6.60 -8.70 -14.44
CA ARG A 103 -5.50 -7.82 -14.81
C ARG A 103 -4.68 -7.42 -13.59
N ARG A 104 -3.37 -7.24 -13.76
CA ARG A 104 -2.48 -6.77 -12.69
C ARG A 104 -1.59 -5.63 -13.15
N ALA A 105 -1.18 -4.79 -12.18
CA ALA A 105 -0.14 -3.79 -12.33
C ALA A 105 0.82 -3.89 -11.14
N VAL A 106 2.10 -3.67 -11.38
CA VAL A 106 3.12 -3.75 -10.32
C VAL A 106 3.87 -2.43 -10.24
N TYR A 107 4.01 -1.92 -9.04
CA TYR A 107 4.88 -0.81 -8.68
C TYR A 107 6.09 -1.33 -7.91
N ARG A 108 7.29 -0.98 -8.32
CA ARG A 108 8.55 -1.23 -7.60
C ARG A 108 8.96 0.03 -6.85
N LYS A 109 9.23 -0.09 -5.55
CA LYS A 109 9.66 1.02 -4.68
C LYS A 109 10.88 1.70 -5.26
N ARG A 110 10.81 3.02 -5.40
CA ARG A 110 11.87 3.80 -6.04
C ARG A 110 12.95 4.27 -5.08
N HIS A 111 12.61 4.41 -3.80
CA HIS A 111 13.52 4.90 -2.79
C HIS A 111 13.68 3.87 -1.67
N LEU A 112 14.77 3.14 -1.71
CA LEU A 112 15.07 2.09 -0.74
C LEU A 112 15.50 2.69 0.60
N TRP A 113 15.08 2.06 1.72
CA TRP A 113 15.40 2.49 3.06
C TRP A 113 16.15 1.44 3.87
N GLY A 114 17.14 1.89 4.66
CA GLY A 114 17.82 1.04 5.64
C GLY A 114 18.41 -0.23 5.04
N GLY A 115 18.01 -1.37 5.58
CA GLY A 115 18.51 -2.70 5.18
C GLY A 115 18.06 -3.19 3.79
N GLU A 116 17.16 -2.47 3.11
CA GLU A 116 16.81 -2.77 1.71
C GLU A 116 17.98 -2.48 0.77
N ARG A 117 18.79 -1.47 1.11
CA ARG A 117 19.93 -1.06 0.29
C ARG A 117 21.00 -2.13 0.26
N GLY A 118 21.37 -2.55 -0.93
CA GLY A 118 22.38 -3.60 -1.15
C GLY A 118 21.80 -5.02 -1.19
N LEU A 119 20.49 -5.18 -0.94
CA LEU A 119 19.76 -6.44 -1.11
C LEU A 119 18.72 -6.35 -2.22
N LEU A 120 18.06 -5.20 -2.33
CA LEU A 120 17.02 -4.95 -3.32
C LEU A 120 17.47 -3.88 -4.30
N GLU A 121 16.90 -3.89 -5.50
CA GLU A 121 17.09 -2.85 -6.50
C GLU A 121 15.92 -1.85 -6.47
N PRO A 122 16.17 -0.55 -6.76
CA PRO A 122 15.11 0.43 -6.86
C PRO A 122 14.30 0.28 -8.15
N GLY A 123 13.01 0.59 -8.08
CA GLY A 123 12.17 0.78 -9.27
C GLY A 123 12.53 2.06 -10.02
N ASP A 124 12.17 2.13 -11.29
CA ASP A 124 12.54 3.22 -12.21
C ASP A 124 11.36 4.13 -12.62
N SER A 125 10.12 3.69 -12.35
CA SER A 125 8.92 4.35 -12.88
C SER A 125 7.87 4.66 -11.84
N VAL A 126 7.14 5.77 -12.07
CA VAL A 126 5.93 6.13 -11.33
C VAL A 126 4.74 5.44 -12.00
N VAL A 127 4.02 4.64 -11.24
CA VAL A 127 2.86 3.89 -11.71
C VAL A 127 1.57 4.63 -11.38
N THR A 128 0.71 4.80 -12.39
CA THR A 128 -0.68 5.24 -12.23
C THR A 128 -1.60 4.29 -12.98
N ILE A 129 -2.74 3.97 -12.37
CA ILE A 129 -3.71 3.01 -12.89
C ILE A 129 -5.13 3.57 -12.73
N GLU A 130 -6.04 3.13 -13.57
CA GLU A 130 -7.47 3.39 -13.36
C GLU A 130 -8.02 2.34 -12.41
N THR A 131 -8.70 2.76 -11.34
CA THR A 131 -9.30 1.91 -10.31
C THR A 131 -10.74 2.36 -10.03
N PRO A 132 -11.52 1.64 -9.23
CA PRO A 132 -12.81 2.15 -8.73
C PRO A 132 -12.71 3.51 -8.01
N LEU A 133 -11.52 3.84 -7.45
CA LEU A 133 -11.27 5.12 -6.78
C LEU A 133 -10.95 6.28 -7.74
N GLY A 134 -10.97 6.05 -9.06
CA GLY A 134 -10.51 6.96 -10.11
C GLY A 134 -9.06 6.69 -10.51
N ARG A 135 -8.41 7.67 -11.15
CA ARG A 135 -6.98 7.56 -11.47
C ARG A 135 -6.16 7.53 -10.19
N THR A 136 -5.46 6.44 -9.98
CA THR A 136 -4.79 6.13 -8.72
C THR A 136 -3.28 6.01 -8.91
N GLY A 137 -2.52 6.68 -8.04
CA GLY A 137 -1.08 6.53 -7.94
C GLY A 137 -0.70 5.52 -6.87
N LEU A 138 0.42 4.82 -7.06
CA LEU A 138 0.99 3.87 -6.10
C LEU A 138 2.31 4.39 -5.56
N LEU A 139 2.50 4.33 -4.24
CA LEU A 139 3.78 4.59 -3.57
C LEU A 139 4.00 3.55 -2.45
N THR A 140 5.27 3.36 -2.09
CA THR A 140 5.64 2.47 -0.98
C THR A 140 6.44 3.24 0.07
N CYS A 141 5.90 3.33 1.29
CA CYS A 141 6.62 3.68 2.52
C CYS A 141 7.54 4.91 2.38
N TYR A 142 8.85 4.67 2.30
CA TYR A 142 9.87 5.72 2.26
C TYR A 142 9.78 6.66 1.05
N ASP A 143 9.09 6.28 -0.04
CA ASP A 143 8.80 7.16 -1.18
C ASP A 143 8.06 8.44 -0.75
N LEU A 144 7.27 8.37 0.33
CA LEU A 144 6.59 9.52 0.91
C LEU A 144 7.52 10.67 1.31
N ASN A 145 8.80 10.41 1.57
CA ASN A 145 9.78 11.45 1.91
C ASN A 145 10.23 12.27 0.70
N PHE A 146 9.91 11.84 -0.52
CA PHE A 146 10.37 12.46 -1.76
C PHE A 146 9.25 13.27 -2.42
N VAL A 147 9.35 14.59 -2.30
CA VAL A 147 8.35 15.53 -2.87
C VAL A 147 8.21 15.37 -4.37
N ALA A 148 9.28 15.00 -5.08
CA ALA A 148 9.26 14.78 -6.53
C ALA A 148 8.26 13.69 -6.95
N GLU A 149 8.07 12.66 -6.13
CA GLU A 149 7.07 11.61 -6.38
C GLU A 149 5.65 12.20 -6.37
N SER A 150 5.36 13.00 -5.33
CA SER A 150 4.06 13.67 -5.24
C SER A 150 3.83 14.65 -6.39
N ALA A 151 4.84 15.43 -6.77
CA ALA A 151 4.75 16.38 -7.88
C ALA A 151 4.46 15.66 -9.21
N THR A 152 5.15 14.54 -9.49
CA THR A 152 4.90 13.72 -10.68
C THR A 152 3.46 13.20 -10.71
N LEU A 153 2.92 12.78 -9.56
CA LEU A 153 1.53 12.32 -9.46
C LEU A 153 0.50 13.45 -9.59
N VAL A 154 0.87 14.69 -9.20
CA VAL A 154 0.05 15.89 -9.49
C VAL A 154 -0.06 16.12 -10.99
N ASP A 155 1.05 16.09 -11.72
CA ASP A 155 1.08 16.23 -13.18
C ASP A 155 0.22 15.16 -13.89
N LYS A 156 0.15 13.97 -13.31
CA LYS A 156 -0.68 12.86 -13.79
C LYS A 156 -2.16 12.98 -13.37
N ARG A 157 -2.52 14.00 -12.57
CA ARG A 157 -3.90 14.29 -12.10
C ARG A 157 -4.55 13.09 -11.42
N VAL A 158 -3.86 12.44 -10.49
CA VAL A 158 -4.43 11.30 -9.76
C VAL A 158 -5.50 11.74 -8.77
N ASP A 159 -6.57 10.96 -8.67
CA ASP A 159 -7.72 11.18 -7.78
C ASP A 159 -7.49 10.57 -6.39
N ALA A 160 -6.76 9.46 -6.37
CA ALA A 160 -6.37 8.75 -5.17
C ALA A 160 -4.89 8.36 -5.17
N LEU A 161 -4.30 8.28 -3.99
CA LEU A 161 -2.97 7.76 -3.74
C LEU A 161 -3.09 6.60 -2.76
N LEU A 162 -2.65 5.42 -3.18
CA LEU A 162 -2.53 4.26 -2.32
C LEU A 162 -1.07 4.08 -1.89
N VAL A 163 -0.85 4.00 -0.59
CA VAL A 163 0.47 3.88 0.01
C VAL A 163 0.52 2.66 0.91
N VAL A 164 1.36 1.70 0.58
CA VAL A 164 1.66 0.57 1.46
C VAL A 164 2.90 0.88 2.30
N GLY A 165 2.91 0.53 3.58
CA GLY A 165 4.01 0.88 4.46
C GLY A 165 4.31 -0.15 5.56
N ALA A 166 5.60 -0.31 5.87
CA ALA A 166 6.13 -1.02 7.03
C ALA A 166 6.95 -0.05 7.89
N TRP A 167 6.29 0.99 8.38
CA TRP A 167 6.92 2.13 9.05
C TRP A 167 7.30 1.77 10.49
N PRO A 168 8.56 2.01 10.92
CA PRO A 168 8.94 1.76 12.31
C PRO A 168 8.15 2.63 13.30
N ALA A 169 7.70 2.05 14.40
CA ALA A 169 6.89 2.71 15.41
C ALA A 169 7.55 3.97 16.01
N THR A 170 8.89 4.00 16.05
CA THR A 170 9.68 5.16 16.52
C THR A 170 9.51 6.42 15.64
N HIS A 171 8.96 6.27 14.43
CA HIS A 171 8.73 7.34 13.46
C HIS A 171 7.27 7.45 13.04
N SER A 172 6.33 6.97 13.83
CA SER A 172 4.89 6.93 13.51
C SER A 172 4.29 8.29 13.18
N ASP A 173 4.72 9.36 13.87
CA ASP A 173 4.29 10.73 13.59
C ASP A 173 4.64 11.18 12.16
N ASN A 174 5.80 10.73 11.65
CA ASN A 174 6.22 11.04 10.28
C ASN A 174 5.31 10.34 9.25
N TRP A 175 4.94 9.08 9.50
CA TRP A 175 3.99 8.35 8.66
C TRP A 175 2.67 9.11 8.51
N ARG A 176 2.06 9.42 9.64
CA ARG A 176 0.79 10.15 9.71
C ARG A 176 0.87 11.53 9.05
N LEU A 177 1.97 12.26 9.29
CA LEU A 177 2.21 13.58 8.67
C LEU A 177 2.34 13.46 7.15
N LEU A 178 3.15 12.53 6.66
CA LEU A 178 3.47 12.42 5.23
C LEU A 178 2.27 11.96 4.40
N VAL A 179 1.48 10.98 4.85
CA VAL A 179 0.26 10.56 4.13
C VAL A 179 -0.69 11.76 3.97
N ARG A 180 -0.89 12.55 5.03
CA ARG A 180 -1.71 13.77 5.01
C ARG A 180 -1.14 14.85 4.08
N ALA A 181 0.18 15.04 4.11
CA ALA A 181 0.86 16.00 3.24
C ALA A 181 0.69 15.62 1.77
N ARG A 182 0.79 14.32 1.42
CA ARG A 182 0.59 13.84 0.04
C ARG A 182 -0.86 13.91 -0.43
N ALA A 183 -1.82 13.88 0.49
CA ALA A 183 -3.21 14.18 0.18
C ALA A 183 -3.41 15.67 -0.15
N LEU A 184 -2.87 16.54 0.72
CA LEU A 184 -3.02 18.00 0.62
C LEU A 184 -2.33 18.58 -0.61
N ASP A 185 -1.04 18.25 -0.82
CA ASP A 185 -0.24 18.82 -1.92
C ASP A 185 -0.72 18.39 -3.31
N GLY A 186 -1.36 17.23 -3.41
CA GLY A 186 -1.92 16.70 -4.65
C GLY A 186 -3.43 16.94 -4.82
N VAL A 187 -4.10 17.49 -3.81
CA VAL A 187 -5.57 17.65 -3.75
C VAL A 187 -6.28 16.36 -4.18
N ARG A 188 -5.99 15.28 -3.45
CA ARG A 188 -6.43 13.91 -3.74
C ARG A 188 -6.70 13.15 -2.44
N TRP A 189 -7.45 12.07 -2.53
CA TRP A 189 -7.52 11.12 -1.43
C TRP A 189 -6.16 10.44 -1.23
N ALA A 190 -5.76 10.16 0.00
CA ALA A 190 -4.59 9.33 0.27
C ALA A 190 -4.94 8.26 1.30
N VAL A 191 -4.66 7.02 0.96
CA VAL A 191 -4.86 5.84 1.80
C VAL A 191 -3.50 5.29 2.15
N GLY A 192 -3.14 5.35 3.43
CA GLY A 192 -1.92 4.74 3.95
C GLY A 192 -2.27 3.46 4.69
N THR A 193 -1.79 2.32 4.22
CA THR A 193 -1.97 1.01 4.86
C THR A 193 -0.67 0.57 5.51
N GLY A 194 -0.66 0.55 6.85
CA GLY A 194 0.53 0.27 7.65
C GLY A 194 0.60 -1.17 8.14
N ARG A 195 1.79 -1.78 8.05
CA ARG A 195 2.11 -3.00 8.79
C ARG A 195 2.14 -2.68 10.28
N THR A 196 1.57 -3.55 11.10
CA THR A 196 1.64 -3.51 12.56
C THR A 196 2.42 -4.72 13.10
N GLY A 197 2.44 -4.87 14.43
CA GLY A 197 3.12 -5.97 15.10
C GLY A 197 4.64 -5.77 15.16
N ARG A 198 5.35 -6.87 15.30
CA ARG A 198 6.78 -6.88 15.58
C ARG A 198 7.52 -7.90 14.72
N ARG A 199 8.61 -7.48 14.10
CA ARG A 199 9.61 -8.41 13.57
C ARG A 199 10.58 -8.79 14.68
N ASP A 200 10.67 -10.08 14.97
CA ASP A 200 11.60 -10.67 15.94
C ASP A 200 12.13 -12.00 15.39
N VAL A 201 13.04 -11.87 14.41
CA VAL A 201 13.64 -13.00 13.68
C VAL A 201 15.12 -13.08 14.04
N ASP A 202 15.58 -14.28 14.40
CA ASP A 202 16.97 -14.52 14.80
C ASP A 202 17.97 -13.93 13.78
N GLY A 203 18.92 -13.14 14.28
CA GLY A 203 19.97 -12.51 13.48
C GLY A 203 19.54 -11.22 12.77
N ALA A 204 18.25 -10.86 12.79
CA ALA A 204 17.77 -9.59 12.25
C ALA A 204 17.51 -8.56 13.36
N PRO A 205 17.64 -7.25 13.09
CA PRO A 205 17.25 -6.21 14.04
C PRO A 205 15.77 -6.31 14.40
N VAL A 206 15.45 -6.33 15.70
CA VAL A 206 14.07 -6.27 16.17
C VAL A 206 13.42 -4.94 15.75
N THR A 207 12.20 -4.98 15.25
CA THR A 207 11.49 -3.79 14.78
C THR A 207 10.02 -3.86 15.18
N ASP A 208 9.54 -2.88 15.95
CA ASP A 208 8.12 -2.67 16.16
C ASP A 208 7.58 -1.76 15.04
N TYR A 209 6.43 -2.12 14.46
CA TYR A 209 5.82 -1.40 13.36
C TYR A 209 4.69 -0.49 13.82
N ALA A 210 4.53 0.64 13.15
CA ALA A 210 3.63 1.71 13.57
C ALA A 210 2.15 1.34 13.46
N GLY A 211 1.76 0.48 12.51
CA GLY A 211 0.36 0.36 12.13
C GLY A 211 -0.17 1.70 11.64
N GLN A 212 -1.12 2.29 12.37
CA GLN A 212 -1.68 3.62 12.13
C GLN A 212 -2.10 3.85 10.68
N SER A 213 -2.78 2.84 10.11
CA SER A 213 -3.40 2.99 8.79
C SER A 213 -4.40 4.14 8.82
N LEU A 214 -4.42 4.95 7.76
CA LEU A 214 -5.28 6.14 7.73
C LEU A 214 -5.76 6.47 6.32
N VAL A 215 -6.90 7.13 6.26
CA VAL A 215 -7.44 7.75 5.06
C VAL A 215 -7.43 9.26 5.26
N ALA A 216 -6.68 9.97 4.42
CA ALA A 216 -6.61 11.43 4.42
C ALA A 216 -7.43 12.01 3.27
N ARG A 217 -8.19 13.07 3.57
CA ARG A 217 -8.99 13.83 2.62
C ARG A 217 -8.12 14.74 1.75
N PRO A 218 -8.64 15.19 0.59
CA PRO A 218 -7.93 16.11 -0.31
C PRO A 218 -7.50 17.44 0.33
N ASP A 219 -8.07 17.81 1.48
CA ASP A 219 -7.67 18.99 2.28
C ASP A 219 -6.61 18.67 3.34
N GLY A 220 -6.05 17.47 3.35
CA GLY A 220 -5.08 16.99 4.35
C GLY A 220 -5.68 16.63 5.71
N GLY A 221 -7.00 16.74 5.87
CA GLY A 221 -7.71 16.29 7.05
C GLY A 221 -7.79 14.76 7.11
N ILE A 222 -7.78 14.20 8.31
CA ILE A 222 -7.98 12.74 8.49
C ILE A 222 -9.47 12.44 8.37
N ARG A 223 -9.84 11.48 7.50
CA ARG A 223 -11.20 10.95 7.39
C ARG A 223 -11.44 9.85 8.40
N ALA A 224 -10.46 8.96 8.55
CA ALA A 224 -10.45 7.89 9.55
C ALA A 224 -9.01 7.39 9.74
N GLU A 225 -8.71 6.85 10.91
CA GLU A 225 -7.40 6.27 11.25
C GLU A 225 -7.54 5.14 12.25
N LEU A 226 -6.58 4.22 12.26
CA LEU A 226 -6.42 3.16 13.24
C LEU A 226 -5.31 3.51 14.24
N ASP A 227 -5.29 2.79 15.35
CA ASP A 227 -4.18 2.67 16.27
C ASP A 227 -3.17 1.60 15.81
N THR A 228 -2.59 0.85 16.73
CA THR A 228 -1.60 -0.20 16.45
C THR A 228 -2.20 -1.61 16.36
N ASP A 229 -3.48 -1.79 16.63
CA ASP A 229 -4.11 -3.12 16.63
C ASP A 229 -4.39 -3.60 15.19
N GLU A 230 -4.34 -4.92 14.96
CA GLU A 230 -4.77 -5.49 13.68
C GLU A 230 -6.25 -5.23 13.43
N ARG A 231 -6.57 -4.59 12.31
CA ARG A 231 -7.94 -4.22 11.95
C ARG A 231 -8.06 -3.76 10.52
N ASP A 232 -9.26 -3.90 9.95
CA ASP A 232 -9.61 -3.32 8.65
C ASP A 232 -10.31 -1.97 8.82
N LEU A 233 -9.78 -0.94 8.18
CA LEU A 233 -10.35 0.40 8.12
C LEU A 233 -11.14 0.57 6.82
N VAL A 234 -12.45 0.43 6.88
CA VAL A 234 -13.33 0.54 5.71
C VAL A 234 -13.94 1.94 5.60
N VAL A 235 -13.67 2.64 4.50
CA VAL A 235 -14.01 4.06 4.33
C VAL A 235 -14.56 4.34 2.94
N ASP A 236 -15.68 5.05 2.86
CA ASP A 236 -16.22 5.59 1.62
C ASP A 236 -15.46 6.88 1.23
N LEU A 237 -15.01 6.99 -0.02
CA LEU A 237 -14.33 8.15 -0.57
C LEU A 237 -15.33 9.00 -1.36
N GLU A 238 -15.90 10.02 -0.73
CA GLU A 238 -16.95 10.84 -1.33
C GLU A 238 -16.40 11.68 -2.49
N ALA A 239 -16.86 11.41 -3.72
CA ALA A 239 -16.40 12.08 -4.95
C ALA A 239 -16.60 13.61 -4.90
N ASP A 240 -17.69 14.07 -4.29
CA ASP A 240 -17.99 15.49 -4.14
C ASP A 240 -17.02 16.23 -3.18
N VAL A 241 -16.38 15.52 -2.25
CA VAL A 241 -15.31 16.08 -1.39
C VAL A 241 -14.09 16.42 -2.24
N LEU A 242 -13.69 15.51 -3.12
CA LEU A 242 -12.57 15.73 -4.04
C LEU A 242 -12.84 16.88 -5.00
N GLU A 243 -14.00 16.87 -5.63
CA GLU A 243 -14.40 17.91 -6.60
C GLU A 243 -14.46 19.30 -5.95
N ARG A 244 -15.13 19.41 -4.79
CA ARG A 244 -15.19 20.69 -4.05
C ARG A 244 -13.82 21.22 -3.69
N GLN A 245 -12.90 20.36 -3.24
CA GLN A 245 -11.58 20.78 -2.84
C GLN A 245 -10.74 21.24 -4.04
N ARG A 246 -10.82 20.54 -5.17
CA ARG A 246 -10.14 20.92 -6.41
C ARG A 246 -10.63 22.28 -6.93
N ASN A 247 -11.94 22.51 -6.94
CA ASN A 247 -12.54 23.79 -7.33
C ASN A 247 -12.13 24.93 -6.38
N LEU A 248 -11.99 24.66 -5.07
CA LEU A 248 -11.57 25.65 -4.09
C LEU A 248 -10.11 26.09 -4.29
N VAL A 249 -9.24 25.14 -4.61
CA VAL A 249 -7.78 25.37 -4.74
C VAL A 249 -7.41 25.85 -6.15
N GLY A 250 -8.18 25.47 -7.18
CA GLY A 250 -7.90 25.81 -8.58
C GLY A 250 -6.62 25.11 -9.11
N VAL A 251 -6.27 23.94 -8.58
CA VAL A 251 -4.99 23.29 -8.86
C VAL A 251 -4.86 22.73 -10.27
N PHE A 252 -5.97 22.53 -10.98
CA PHE A 252 -6.02 21.95 -12.32
C PHE A 252 -6.72 22.85 -13.36
N ASP A 253 -6.89 24.13 -13.05
CA ASP A 253 -7.48 25.14 -13.96
C ASP A 253 -6.46 25.62 -15.01
#